data_414270cd98e76df082903fee3016deda
#
_entry.id   414270cd98e76df082903fee3016deda
#
_cell.length_a   1.000
_cell.length_b   1.000
_cell.length_c   1.000
_cell.angle_alpha   90.00
_cell.angle_beta   90.00
_cell.angle_gamma   90.00
#
_symmetry.space_group_name_H-M   'P 1'
#
loop_
_entity.id
_entity.type
_entity.pdbx_description
1 polymer ?
#
loop_
_entity_poly.entity_id
_entity_poly.type
_entity_poly.pdbx_seq_one_letter_code
_entity_poly.pdbx_strand_id
1 'polypeptide(L)'
;MTDGNQLIEKLLSHAKAHLELSDYDLPCKRSLLRYILRVEDNTPAPVDQIMDGQSLKKELISYALEKGLTYGDSTSGFASFVMSLLSPLPSAVNKKFRTMREQLGAASACEYLYSLSVGDWGIDGLSLDKKTRLYSQDGPVEILVANTLSAEDGSPVEPRIEHCDCNDVVRSVSISLDGEECVLQYVSSLSRDEECFIYSKNKAFLPPFDTKINAMLDFIEYIPDYSITATNNPLFIAKNQPAFVAGRFTPTAFTVKPDFSLESKAYPDVEISLFHQINSGVRLQSFNRNTLERLSTEILTAWHNYQDQNIGLTGVQGDGAGQNFASVCVRYTKDGRYCVDIALTCKKSVPDGFGKAFSNFAGDLGSEALFGMVILTEKFNDVLKMISAVLTKKIPLDNSLFTERAPLYGFEEFLNGIIADLGYFKDEQKAQNQLKTAMTAAIKRAIKDKSPFSFDDDGTRSFKIFLSTVDVK
;
A
#
# COMPACT_ATOMS: atom_id res chain seq x y z
N MET A 1 2.29 32.68 22.05
CA MET A 1 0.90 32.41 22.46
C MET A 1 0.02 32.60 21.24
N THR A 2 -0.54 31.52 20.71
CA THR A 2 -1.40 31.60 19.52
C THR A 2 -2.73 32.23 19.93
N ASP A 3 -3.15 33.29 19.25
CA ASP A 3 -4.45 33.91 19.51
C ASP A 3 -5.56 33.00 18.98
N GLY A 4 -6.44 32.53 19.87
CA GLY A 4 -7.52 31.61 19.51
C GLY A 4 -8.52 32.23 18.51
N ASN A 5 -8.80 33.52 18.57
CA ASN A 5 -9.66 34.18 17.58
C ASN A 5 -9.00 34.21 16.21
N GLN A 6 -7.70 34.52 16.15
CA GLN A 6 -6.95 34.55 14.90
C GLN A 6 -6.91 33.14 14.28
N LEU A 7 -6.70 32.10 15.09
CA LEU A 7 -6.73 30.69 14.62
C LEU A 7 -8.09 30.31 14.05
N ILE A 8 -9.20 30.69 14.71
CA ILE A 8 -10.55 30.44 14.21
C ILE A 8 -10.78 31.10 12.85
N GLU A 9 -10.40 32.37 12.71
CA GLU A 9 -10.64 33.08 11.44
C GLU A 9 -9.73 32.53 10.31
N LYS A 10 -8.50 32.08 10.60
CA LYS A 10 -7.63 31.36 9.65
C LYS A 10 -8.27 30.05 9.18
N LEU A 11 -8.80 29.23 10.12
CA LEU A 11 -9.49 27.99 9.82
C LEU A 11 -10.73 28.21 8.95
N LEU A 12 -11.54 29.21 9.26
CA LEU A 12 -12.74 29.57 8.49
C LEU A 12 -12.39 30.12 7.10
N SER A 13 -11.34 30.94 6.99
CA SER A 13 -10.87 31.49 5.71
C SER A 13 -10.37 30.38 4.79
N HIS A 14 -9.60 29.43 5.31
CA HIS A 14 -9.18 28.25 4.57
C HIS A 14 -10.39 27.39 4.14
N ALA A 15 -11.31 27.10 5.06
CA ALA A 15 -12.49 26.31 4.75
C ALA A 15 -13.39 26.97 3.68
N LYS A 16 -13.50 28.29 3.70
CA LYS A 16 -14.21 29.03 2.65
C LYS A 16 -13.50 28.94 1.30
N ALA A 17 -12.19 29.06 1.27
CA ALA A 17 -11.42 29.08 0.03
C ALA A 17 -11.30 27.68 -0.61
N HIS A 18 -11.13 26.63 0.19
CA HIS A 18 -10.73 25.30 -0.28
C HIS A 18 -11.76 24.19 0.01
N LEU A 19 -12.63 24.35 1.01
CA LEU A 19 -13.62 23.35 1.43
C LEU A 19 -15.06 23.76 1.11
N GLU A 20 -15.26 24.83 0.33
CA GLU A 20 -16.58 25.32 -0.10
C GLU A 20 -17.54 25.67 1.06
N LEU A 21 -16.99 26.09 2.20
CA LEU A 21 -17.79 26.55 3.30
C LEU A 21 -18.58 27.81 2.87
N SER A 22 -19.91 27.73 2.95
CA SER A 22 -20.79 28.83 2.54
C SER A 22 -20.74 30.00 3.52
N ASP A 23 -20.98 31.23 3.02
CA ASP A 23 -21.12 32.41 3.89
C ASP A 23 -22.28 32.27 4.88
N TYR A 24 -23.29 31.46 4.53
CA TYR A 24 -24.43 31.16 5.40
C TYR A 24 -24.02 30.30 6.62
N ASP A 25 -23.09 29.38 6.45
CA ASP A 25 -22.64 28.46 7.50
C ASP A 25 -21.54 29.04 8.38
N LEU A 26 -20.83 30.08 7.92
CA LEU A 26 -19.72 30.72 8.65
C LEU A 26 -20.06 31.09 10.10
N PRO A 27 -21.20 31.78 10.40
CA PRO A 27 -21.53 32.14 11.78
C PRO A 27 -21.69 30.94 12.70
N CYS A 28 -22.34 29.88 12.19
CA CYS A 28 -22.55 28.64 12.93
C CYS A 28 -21.21 27.96 13.23
N LYS A 29 -20.36 27.78 12.21
CA LYS A 29 -19.03 27.15 12.36
C LYS A 29 -18.13 27.98 13.28
N ARG A 30 -18.15 29.33 13.19
CA ARG A 30 -17.42 30.20 14.10
C ARG A 30 -17.82 29.99 15.56
N SER A 31 -19.14 29.95 15.83
CA SER A 31 -19.65 29.72 17.18
C SER A 31 -19.25 28.35 17.73
N LEU A 32 -19.31 27.31 16.88
CA LEU A 32 -18.88 25.96 17.23
C LEU A 32 -17.38 25.89 17.54
N LEU A 33 -16.53 26.49 16.70
CA LEU A 33 -15.08 26.53 16.92
C LEU A 33 -14.73 27.27 18.20
N ARG A 34 -15.38 28.40 18.49
CA ARG A 34 -15.19 29.14 19.75
C ARG A 34 -15.48 28.27 20.98
N TYR A 35 -16.58 27.56 20.94
CA TYR A 35 -16.95 26.66 22.03
C TYR A 35 -15.92 25.56 22.24
N ILE A 36 -15.51 24.91 21.15
CA ILE A 36 -14.55 23.78 21.19
C ILE A 36 -13.15 24.23 21.60
N LEU A 37 -12.70 25.37 21.05
CA LEU A 37 -11.36 25.95 21.35
C LEU A 37 -11.35 26.74 22.66
N ARG A 38 -12.47 26.86 23.36
CA ARG A 38 -12.64 27.62 24.62
C ARG A 38 -12.20 29.10 24.49
N VAL A 39 -12.60 29.75 23.39
CA VAL A 39 -12.32 31.13 23.11
C VAL A 39 -13.52 31.99 23.54
N GLU A 40 -13.32 32.85 24.55
CA GLU A 40 -14.39 33.69 25.12
C GLU A 40 -14.61 34.99 24.33
N ASP A 41 -13.57 35.53 23.73
CA ASP A 41 -13.64 36.77 22.94
C ASP A 41 -14.44 36.52 21.63
N ASN A 42 -15.39 37.41 21.36
CA ASN A 42 -16.28 37.36 20.21
C ASN A 42 -15.85 38.23 19.03
N THR A 43 -14.74 38.91 19.14
CA THR A 43 -14.27 39.81 18.09
C THR A 43 -13.57 39.04 16.96
N PRO A 44 -14.07 39.12 15.72
CA PRO A 44 -13.37 38.48 14.58
C PRO A 44 -11.98 39.09 14.40
N ALA A 45 -10.95 38.27 14.32
CA ALA A 45 -9.60 38.72 14.06
C ALA A 45 -9.36 38.89 12.55
N PRO A 46 -8.56 39.88 12.13
CA PRO A 46 -8.18 39.99 10.72
C PRO A 46 -7.28 38.82 10.31
N VAL A 47 -7.45 38.37 9.07
CA VAL A 47 -6.61 37.35 8.44
C VAL A 47 -5.96 37.94 7.20
N ASP A 48 -4.65 38.10 7.25
CA ASP A 48 -3.89 38.74 6.16
C ASP A 48 -3.57 37.76 5.02
N GLN A 49 -3.51 36.44 5.32
CA GLN A 49 -3.16 35.42 4.36
C GLN A 49 -3.92 34.10 4.63
N ILE A 50 -4.39 33.45 3.55
CA ILE A 50 -4.94 32.11 3.65
C ILE A 50 -3.76 31.13 3.79
N MET A 51 -3.75 30.38 4.88
CA MET A 51 -2.73 29.38 5.16
C MET A 51 -3.12 28.04 4.55
N ASP A 52 -2.12 27.22 4.25
CA ASP A 52 -2.34 25.81 3.89
C ASP A 52 -2.86 24.99 5.08
N GLY A 53 -3.54 23.87 4.80
CA GLY A 53 -4.18 23.05 5.82
C GLY A 53 -3.19 22.41 6.79
N GLN A 54 -1.98 22.05 6.33
CA GLN A 54 -0.96 21.45 7.19
C GLN A 54 -0.40 22.46 8.19
N SER A 55 -0.14 23.68 7.76
CA SER A 55 0.28 24.77 8.66
C SER A 55 -0.78 25.09 9.71
N LEU A 56 -2.07 25.10 9.29
CA LEU A 56 -3.19 25.29 10.21
C LEU A 56 -3.30 24.16 11.23
N LYS A 57 -3.06 22.92 10.81
CA LYS A 57 -3.06 21.76 11.70
C LYS A 57 -1.96 21.88 12.76
N LYS A 58 -0.75 22.30 12.37
CA LYS A 58 0.35 22.53 13.31
C LYS A 58 0.03 23.63 14.32
N GLU A 59 -0.53 24.77 13.85
CA GLU A 59 -0.97 25.84 14.76
C GLU A 59 -2.05 25.34 15.73
N LEU A 60 -2.98 24.52 15.25
CA LEU A 60 -4.07 23.97 16.05
C LEU A 60 -3.55 22.98 17.10
N ILE A 61 -2.56 22.12 16.75
CA ILE A 61 -1.90 21.22 17.70
C ILE A 61 -1.18 22.03 18.78
N SER A 62 -0.41 23.05 18.38
CA SER A 62 0.31 23.93 19.33
C SER A 62 -0.65 24.65 20.28
N TYR A 63 -1.78 25.14 19.76
CA TYR A 63 -2.84 25.76 20.57
C TYR A 63 -3.46 24.74 21.53
N ALA A 64 -3.77 23.54 21.05
CA ALA A 64 -4.36 22.48 21.85
C ALA A 64 -3.43 22.04 23.00
N LEU A 65 -2.12 21.91 22.73
CA LEU A 65 -1.10 21.62 23.76
C LEU A 65 -1.08 22.72 24.83
N GLU A 66 -1.05 23.99 24.43
CA GLU A 66 -1.03 25.13 25.35
C GLU A 66 -2.29 25.17 26.23
N LYS A 67 -3.44 24.82 25.70
CA LYS A 67 -4.74 24.87 26.37
C LYS A 67 -5.15 23.55 27.05
N GLY A 68 -4.35 22.48 26.91
CA GLY A 68 -4.68 21.15 27.43
C GLY A 68 -5.93 20.55 26.77
N LEU A 69 -6.13 20.76 25.45
CA LEU A 69 -7.25 20.24 24.70
C LEU A 69 -6.86 18.92 24.04
N THR A 70 -7.64 17.88 24.28
CA THR A 70 -7.41 16.54 23.72
C THR A 70 -8.71 15.93 23.20
N TYR A 71 -8.58 14.99 22.26
CA TYR A 71 -9.65 14.13 21.81
C TYR A 71 -9.07 12.72 21.64
N GLY A 72 -9.65 11.72 22.32
CA GLY A 72 -9.08 10.37 22.39
C GLY A 72 -7.65 10.36 22.99
N ASP A 73 -7.41 11.16 24.05
CA ASP A 73 -6.14 11.30 24.75
C ASP A 73 -4.98 11.87 23.90
N SER A 74 -5.30 12.50 22.77
CA SER A 74 -4.31 13.05 21.83
C SER A 74 -4.64 14.49 21.41
N THR A 75 -3.63 15.36 21.40
CA THR A 75 -3.75 16.72 20.84
C THR A 75 -3.83 16.69 19.31
N SER A 76 -3.14 15.77 18.66
CA SER A 76 -3.26 15.53 17.23
C SER A 76 -4.66 15.01 16.87
N GLY A 77 -5.23 14.12 17.69
CA GLY A 77 -6.61 13.69 17.57
C GLY A 77 -7.60 14.84 17.69
N PHE A 78 -7.35 15.77 18.61
CA PHE A 78 -8.16 17.00 18.75
C PHE A 78 -8.10 17.87 17.51
N ALA A 79 -6.90 18.10 16.95
CA ALA A 79 -6.73 18.88 15.73
C ALA A 79 -7.48 18.21 14.54
N SER A 80 -7.35 16.90 14.38
CA SER A 80 -8.06 16.16 13.35
C SER A 80 -9.57 16.24 13.52
N PHE A 81 -10.08 16.17 14.75
CA PHE A 81 -11.49 16.35 15.05
C PHE A 81 -12.00 17.74 14.63
N VAL A 82 -11.28 18.81 15.02
CA VAL A 82 -11.64 20.19 14.66
C VAL A 82 -11.65 20.39 13.15
N MET A 83 -10.62 19.87 12.45
CA MET A 83 -10.53 19.95 11.00
C MET A 83 -11.69 19.16 10.31
N SER A 84 -12.09 18.02 10.87
CA SER A 84 -13.22 17.25 10.33
C SER A 84 -14.56 18.01 10.40
N LEU A 85 -14.74 18.84 11.41
CA LEU A 85 -15.94 19.68 11.54
C LEU A 85 -16.08 20.73 10.43
N LEU A 86 -14.98 21.13 9.81
CA LEU A 86 -14.95 22.06 8.68
C LEU A 86 -15.01 21.35 7.32
N SER A 87 -14.85 20.05 7.29
CA SER A 87 -14.90 19.26 6.04
C SER A 87 -16.30 19.30 5.42
N PRO A 88 -16.40 19.22 4.09
CA PRO A 88 -17.70 19.14 3.42
C PRO A 88 -18.48 17.90 3.85
N LEU A 89 -19.81 17.96 3.76
CA LEU A 89 -20.65 16.79 4.01
C LEU A 89 -20.37 15.67 2.99
N PRO A 90 -20.46 14.39 3.38
CA PRO A 90 -20.21 13.25 2.47
C PRO A 90 -21.04 13.31 1.19
N SER A 91 -22.29 13.77 1.26
CA SER A 91 -23.15 13.95 0.10
C SER A 91 -22.62 15.01 -0.87
N ALA A 92 -22.05 16.11 -0.35
CA ALA A 92 -21.45 17.16 -1.15
C ALA A 92 -20.15 16.65 -1.81
N VAL A 93 -19.30 15.92 -1.06
CA VAL A 93 -18.08 15.31 -1.58
C VAL A 93 -18.42 14.35 -2.73
N ASN A 94 -19.38 13.44 -2.52
CA ASN A 94 -19.82 12.50 -3.56
C ASN A 94 -20.36 13.21 -4.80
N LYS A 95 -21.20 14.23 -4.61
CA LYS A 95 -21.74 15.02 -5.72
C LYS A 95 -20.62 15.72 -6.50
N LYS A 96 -19.71 16.39 -5.81
CA LYS A 96 -18.59 17.11 -6.44
C LYS A 96 -17.64 16.15 -7.17
N PHE A 97 -17.28 15.04 -6.55
CA PHE A 97 -16.45 14.02 -7.17
C PHE A 97 -17.05 13.53 -8.50
N ARG A 98 -18.35 13.19 -8.50
CA ARG A 98 -19.04 12.75 -9.73
C ARG A 98 -19.06 13.84 -10.79
N THR A 99 -19.42 15.07 -10.41
CA THR A 99 -19.46 16.22 -11.34
C THR A 99 -18.07 16.49 -11.94
N MET A 100 -17.02 16.49 -11.11
CA MET A 100 -15.64 16.67 -11.61
C MET A 100 -15.23 15.53 -12.54
N ARG A 101 -15.55 14.29 -12.20
CA ARG A 101 -15.25 13.14 -13.05
C ARG A 101 -15.93 13.26 -14.41
N GLU A 102 -17.18 13.68 -14.46
CA GLU A 102 -17.95 13.86 -15.71
C GLU A 102 -17.44 15.04 -16.55
N GLN A 103 -17.06 16.14 -15.93
CA GLN A 103 -16.68 17.38 -16.63
C GLN A 103 -15.18 17.49 -16.90
N LEU A 104 -14.33 17.04 -16.00
CA LEU A 104 -12.89 17.23 -16.01
C LEU A 104 -12.09 15.93 -16.10
N GLY A 105 -12.77 14.78 -16.00
CA GLY A 105 -12.17 13.47 -16.05
C GLY A 105 -11.81 12.90 -14.65
N ALA A 106 -11.46 11.61 -14.64
CA ALA A 106 -11.19 10.85 -13.43
C ALA A 106 -9.99 11.41 -12.64
N ALA A 107 -8.93 11.85 -13.32
CA ALA A 107 -7.72 12.38 -12.67
C ALA A 107 -8.02 13.58 -11.77
N SER A 108 -8.80 14.56 -12.28
CA SER A 108 -9.18 15.75 -11.49
C SER A 108 -10.09 15.41 -10.31
N ALA A 109 -10.98 14.45 -10.46
CA ALA A 109 -11.84 13.99 -9.36
C ALA A 109 -11.02 13.28 -8.27
N CYS A 110 -10.05 12.46 -8.67
CA CYS A 110 -9.14 11.78 -7.75
C CYS A 110 -8.25 12.78 -7.01
N GLU A 111 -7.67 13.75 -7.71
CA GLU A 111 -6.87 14.83 -7.10
C GLU A 111 -7.67 15.60 -6.05
N TYR A 112 -8.91 15.95 -6.36
CA TYR A 112 -9.80 16.60 -5.39
C TYR A 112 -10.00 15.75 -4.13
N LEU A 113 -10.35 14.47 -4.29
CA LEU A 113 -10.61 13.60 -3.15
C LEU A 113 -9.34 13.28 -2.37
N TYR A 114 -8.21 13.09 -3.04
CA TYR A 114 -6.90 12.90 -2.42
C TYR A 114 -6.47 14.11 -1.61
N SER A 115 -6.59 15.31 -2.19
CA SER A 115 -6.29 16.58 -1.53
C SER A 115 -7.14 16.78 -0.26
N LEU A 116 -8.42 16.41 -0.32
CA LEU A 116 -9.33 16.47 0.82
C LEU A 116 -8.99 15.45 1.91
N SER A 117 -8.46 14.26 1.54
CA SER A 117 -8.26 13.14 2.46
C SER A 117 -6.87 13.10 3.06
N VAL A 118 -5.84 13.28 2.25
CA VAL A 118 -4.41 13.05 2.60
C VAL A 118 -3.57 14.30 2.37
N GLY A 119 -3.96 15.13 1.41
CA GLY A 119 -3.20 16.31 0.99
C GLY A 119 -3.26 17.45 2.00
N ASP A 120 -3.55 18.65 1.51
CA ASP A 120 -3.48 19.91 2.27
C ASP A 120 -4.40 19.92 3.51
N TRP A 121 -5.56 19.26 3.42
CA TRP A 121 -6.53 19.17 4.54
C TRP A 121 -6.53 17.80 5.23
N GLY A 122 -5.53 16.93 4.98
CA GLY A 122 -5.49 15.56 5.50
C GLY A 122 -5.61 15.47 7.01
N ILE A 123 -6.50 14.56 7.49
CA ILE A 123 -6.71 14.34 8.93
C ILE A 123 -5.49 13.64 9.54
N ASP A 124 -4.86 12.74 8.80
CA ASP A 124 -3.88 11.81 9.37
C ASP A 124 -2.50 12.43 9.63
N GLY A 125 -2.24 13.66 9.15
CA GLY A 125 -1.01 14.40 9.45
C GLY A 125 0.28 13.68 9.09
N LEU A 126 0.18 12.65 8.27
CA LEU A 126 1.32 11.97 7.72
C LEU A 126 1.83 12.79 6.53
N SER A 127 2.71 13.74 6.80
CA SER A 127 3.55 14.33 5.76
C SER A 127 4.51 13.24 5.29
N LEU A 128 4.36 12.80 4.05
CA LEU A 128 5.27 11.82 3.42
C LEU A 128 6.58 12.50 3.02
N ASP A 129 7.31 13.09 3.97
CA ASP A 129 8.61 13.63 3.73
C ASP A 129 9.62 12.50 3.52
N LYS A 130 9.97 12.31 2.24
CA LYS A 130 11.13 11.58 1.73
C LYS A 130 11.10 10.05 1.84
N LYS A 131 10.40 9.43 0.89
CA LYS A 131 10.66 8.02 0.53
C LYS A 131 12.10 7.89 0.06
N THR A 132 12.94 7.14 0.77
CA THR A 132 14.26 6.75 0.27
C THR A 132 14.07 5.52 -0.61
N ARG A 133 14.22 5.67 -1.92
CA ARG A 133 14.18 4.54 -2.85
C ARG A 133 15.56 3.87 -2.91
N LEU A 134 15.59 2.60 -2.54
CA LEU A 134 16.76 1.75 -2.76
C LEU A 134 16.52 0.92 -4.02
N TYR A 135 17.11 1.33 -5.13
CA TYR A 135 17.02 0.55 -6.36
C TYR A 135 17.95 -0.66 -6.32
N SER A 136 17.43 -1.80 -6.76
CA SER A 136 18.24 -2.94 -7.13
C SER A 136 18.81 -2.69 -8.53
N GLN A 137 20.14 -2.62 -8.69
CA GLN A 137 20.77 -2.51 -10.00
C GLN A 137 20.58 -3.77 -10.88
N ASP A 138 20.19 -4.90 -10.27
CA ASP A 138 20.18 -6.22 -10.92
C ASP A 138 18.79 -6.82 -11.12
N GLY A 139 17.72 -6.02 -11.23
CA GLY A 139 16.44 -6.61 -11.58
C GLY A 139 15.20 -5.89 -11.05
N PRO A 140 14.04 -6.50 -11.25
CA PRO A 140 12.73 -5.85 -11.18
C PRO A 140 12.16 -5.72 -9.77
N VAL A 141 12.98 -5.57 -8.73
CA VAL A 141 12.53 -5.32 -7.37
C VAL A 141 12.87 -3.90 -6.95
N GLU A 142 11.87 -3.12 -6.63
CA GLU A 142 12.01 -1.80 -6.02
C GLU A 142 11.86 -1.93 -4.50
N ILE A 143 12.84 -1.42 -3.76
CA ILE A 143 12.81 -1.39 -2.30
C ILE A 143 12.60 0.05 -1.86
N LEU A 144 11.50 0.30 -1.19
CA LEU A 144 11.17 1.57 -0.56
C LEU A 144 11.47 1.49 0.93
N VAL A 145 12.24 2.42 1.44
CA VAL A 145 12.36 2.61 2.89
C VAL A 145 11.43 3.73 3.29
N ALA A 146 10.44 3.38 4.10
CA ALA A 146 9.53 4.34 4.66
C ALA A 146 10.22 5.03 5.84
N ASN A 147 10.36 6.33 5.79
CA ASN A 147 10.65 7.12 6.98
C ASN A 147 9.33 7.26 7.73
N THR A 148 9.20 6.61 8.89
CA THR A 148 8.10 6.89 9.78
C THR A 148 8.25 8.33 10.28
N LEU A 149 7.19 9.10 10.15
CA LEU A 149 7.14 10.41 10.74
C LEU A 149 7.04 10.24 12.26
N SER A 150 7.92 10.92 12.96
CA SER A 150 7.69 11.16 14.36
C SER A 150 6.56 12.20 14.47
N ALA A 151 5.59 11.94 15.36
CA ALA A 151 4.74 13.02 15.85
C ALA A 151 5.65 14.13 16.45
N GLU A 152 5.15 15.36 16.53
CA GLU A 152 5.94 16.48 17.09
C GLU A 152 6.45 16.24 18.53
N ASP A 153 5.88 15.26 19.23
CA ASP A 153 6.31 14.77 20.55
C ASP A 153 7.38 13.67 20.49
N GLY A 154 7.88 13.33 19.30
CA GLY A 154 8.88 12.28 19.08
C GLY A 154 8.34 10.84 19.13
N SER A 155 7.03 10.66 19.32
CA SER A 155 6.43 9.33 19.27
C SER A 155 6.33 8.85 17.82
N PRO A 156 6.62 7.56 17.50
CA PRO A 156 6.43 7.02 16.18
C PRO A 156 4.94 7.03 15.84
N VAL A 157 4.58 7.70 14.74
CA VAL A 157 3.24 7.59 14.18
C VAL A 157 3.21 6.27 13.44
N GLU A 158 2.68 5.23 14.06
CA GLU A 158 2.38 3.99 13.33
C GLU A 158 1.36 4.32 12.24
N PRO A 159 1.62 3.91 10.98
CA PRO A 159 0.60 4.03 9.95
C PRO A 159 -0.64 3.29 10.45
N ARG A 160 -1.70 4.01 10.72
CA ARG A 160 -2.96 3.45 11.23
C ARG A 160 -3.68 2.68 10.13
N ILE A 161 -3.11 1.57 9.68
CA ILE A 161 -3.81 0.58 8.87
C ILE A 161 -4.96 -0.05 9.68
N GLU A 162 -4.89 0.02 11.03
CA GLU A 162 -5.86 -0.61 11.92
C GLU A 162 -7.20 0.15 12.07
N HIS A 163 -7.29 1.40 11.61
CA HIS A 163 -8.47 2.25 11.83
C HIS A 163 -9.05 2.86 10.55
N CYS A 164 -8.86 2.24 9.40
CA CYS A 164 -9.79 2.45 8.31
C CYS A 164 -11.13 1.83 8.70
N ASP A 165 -11.81 2.48 9.63
CA ASP A 165 -13.21 2.17 9.87
C ASP A 165 -13.93 2.59 8.58
N CYS A 166 -14.58 1.62 7.90
CA CYS A 166 -15.46 1.90 6.77
C CYS A 166 -16.60 2.88 7.13
N ASN A 167 -16.65 3.31 8.37
CA ASN A 167 -17.52 4.33 8.92
C ASN A 167 -16.91 5.75 8.86
N ASP A 168 -15.65 5.93 8.47
CA ASP A 168 -15.08 7.27 8.24
C ASP A 168 -15.56 7.81 6.88
N VAL A 169 -16.87 8.06 6.84
CA VAL A 169 -17.65 8.37 5.63
C VAL A 169 -17.35 9.77 5.11
N VAL A 170 -16.66 10.63 5.90
CA VAL A 170 -16.56 12.06 5.62
C VAL A 170 -15.72 12.35 4.37
N ARG A 171 -14.77 11.47 4.04
CA ARG A 171 -13.79 11.66 2.96
C ARG A 171 -13.71 10.48 2.03
N SER A 172 -14.82 9.83 1.84
CA SER A 172 -14.96 8.71 0.93
C SER A 172 -16.02 8.97 -0.11
N VAL A 173 -15.93 8.26 -1.22
CA VAL A 173 -16.94 8.30 -2.26
C VAL A 173 -17.50 6.90 -2.52
N SER A 174 -18.79 6.86 -2.85
CA SER A 174 -19.45 5.63 -3.27
C SER A 174 -19.23 5.40 -4.76
N ILE A 175 -18.75 4.21 -5.11
CA ILE A 175 -18.59 3.71 -6.47
C ILE A 175 -19.31 2.37 -6.60
N SER A 176 -19.67 1.98 -7.82
CA SER A 176 -20.26 0.65 -8.10
C SER A 176 -19.25 -0.17 -8.90
N LEU A 177 -18.94 -1.37 -8.42
CA LEU A 177 -18.04 -2.32 -9.07
C LEU A 177 -18.74 -3.68 -9.13
N ASP A 178 -18.89 -4.22 -10.32
CA ASP A 178 -19.59 -5.49 -10.58
C ASP A 178 -20.99 -5.55 -9.94
N GLY A 179 -21.71 -4.43 -10.01
CA GLY A 179 -23.04 -4.27 -9.41
C GLY A 179 -23.08 -4.08 -7.90
N GLU A 180 -21.95 -4.17 -7.21
CA GLU A 180 -21.83 -3.98 -5.77
C GLU A 180 -21.49 -2.53 -5.41
N GLU A 181 -22.10 -2.03 -4.35
CA GLU A 181 -21.78 -0.70 -3.82
C GLU A 181 -20.52 -0.75 -2.96
N CYS A 182 -19.50 -0.04 -3.40
CA CYS A 182 -18.21 0.07 -2.74
C CYS A 182 -17.94 1.49 -2.26
N VAL A 183 -17.03 1.61 -1.30
CA VAL A 183 -16.52 2.89 -0.79
C VAL A 183 -15.06 2.99 -1.16
N LEU A 184 -14.69 4.07 -1.85
CA LEU A 184 -13.30 4.44 -2.14
C LEU A 184 -12.85 5.50 -1.15
N GLN A 185 -11.74 5.25 -0.48
CA GLN A 185 -11.14 6.14 0.51
C GLN A 185 -9.63 6.23 0.29
N TYR A 186 -9.10 7.44 0.14
CA TYR A 186 -7.66 7.65 0.11
C TYR A 186 -7.06 7.50 1.50
N VAL A 187 -5.87 6.90 1.53
CA VAL A 187 -5.11 6.66 2.74
C VAL A 187 -3.72 7.27 2.60
N SER A 188 -3.14 7.69 3.71
CA SER A 188 -1.75 8.07 3.76
C SER A 188 -0.92 6.80 3.71
N SER A 189 -0.31 6.52 2.58
CA SER A 189 0.44 5.30 2.35
C SER A 189 1.86 5.55 1.89
N LEU A 190 2.72 4.60 2.23
CA LEU A 190 4.11 4.58 1.84
C LEU A 190 4.32 3.76 0.56
N SER A 191 3.33 2.96 0.16
CA SER A 191 3.49 1.97 -0.91
C SER A 191 3.25 2.56 -2.29
N ARG A 192 2.25 3.42 -2.43
CA ARG A 192 1.82 3.93 -3.73
C ARG A 192 1.58 5.42 -3.66
N ASP A 193 1.74 6.08 -4.80
CA ASP A 193 1.26 7.44 -4.94
C ASP A 193 -0.26 7.39 -5.07
N GLU A 194 -0.95 8.28 -4.34
CA GLU A 194 -2.41 8.37 -4.32
C GLU A 194 -3.07 7.02 -3.98
N GLU A 195 -2.54 6.32 -2.96
CA GLU A 195 -3.11 5.04 -2.53
C GLU A 195 -4.52 5.22 -1.97
N CYS A 196 -5.41 4.36 -2.41
CA CYS A 196 -6.77 4.30 -1.89
C CYS A 196 -7.19 2.86 -1.60
N PHE A 197 -8.02 2.73 -0.58
CA PHE A 197 -8.66 1.48 -0.19
C PHE A 197 -10.09 1.45 -0.73
N ILE A 198 -10.51 0.27 -1.14
CA ILE A 198 -11.86 0.03 -1.65
C ILE A 198 -12.51 -1.03 -0.77
N TYR A 199 -13.61 -0.64 -0.12
CA TYR A 199 -14.38 -1.49 0.78
C TYR A 199 -15.75 -1.79 0.17
N SER A 200 -16.20 -3.04 0.26
CA SER A 200 -17.61 -3.36 -0.01
C SER A 200 -18.49 -2.91 1.15
N LYS A 201 -19.56 -2.19 0.88
CA LYS A 201 -20.56 -1.83 1.91
C LYS A 201 -21.24 -3.05 2.52
N ASN A 202 -21.43 -4.10 1.72
CA ASN A 202 -22.15 -5.30 2.14
C ASN A 202 -21.24 -6.40 2.71
N LYS A 203 -19.93 -6.15 2.84
CA LYS A 203 -18.93 -7.16 3.21
C LYS A 203 -18.90 -8.40 2.30
N ALA A 204 -19.54 -8.32 1.12
CA ALA A 204 -19.73 -9.45 0.20
C ALA A 204 -18.46 -9.89 -0.52
N PHE A 205 -17.42 -9.04 -0.53
CA PHE A 205 -16.15 -9.35 -1.19
C PHE A 205 -15.19 -10.22 -0.35
N LEU A 206 -15.70 -10.92 0.62
CA LEU A 206 -14.91 -11.87 1.38
C LEU A 206 -15.06 -13.29 0.81
N PRO A 207 -14.69 -13.62 -0.21
CA PRO A 207 -14.10 -14.38 -1.30
C PRO A 207 -15.07 -15.18 -2.16
N PRO A 208 -14.69 -15.93 -3.09
CA PRO A 208 -13.42 -16.38 -3.62
C PRO A 208 -12.89 -15.47 -4.73
N PHE A 209 -11.58 -15.57 -4.97
CA PHE A 209 -10.77 -14.71 -5.81
C PHE A 209 -11.21 -14.66 -7.29
N ASP A 210 -11.79 -15.73 -7.79
CA ASP A 210 -12.31 -15.93 -9.13
C ASP A 210 -13.44 -14.97 -9.54
N THR A 211 -14.18 -14.44 -8.57
CA THR A 211 -15.33 -13.54 -8.84
C THR A 211 -14.97 -12.06 -8.86
N LYS A 212 -13.71 -11.68 -8.60
CA LYS A 212 -13.31 -10.27 -8.39
C LYS A 212 -12.70 -9.58 -9.61
N ILE A 213 -12.30 -10.31 -10.64
CA ILE A 213 -11.64 -9.73 -11.82
C ILE A 213 -12.54 -8.72 -12.50
N ASN A 214 -13.84 -9.01 -12.62
CA ASN A 214 -14.79 -8.09 -13.21
C ASN A 214 -14.87 -6.75 -12.45
N ALA A 215 -14.93 -6.81 -11.11
CA ALA A 215 -14.91 -5.60 -10.26
C ALA A 215 -13.62 -4.78 -10.43
N MET A 216 -12.46 -5.45 -10.58
CA MET A 216 -11.18 -4.80 -10.81
C MET A 216 -11.12 -4.14 -12.20
N LEU A 217 -11.68 -4.78 -13.21
CA LEU A 217 -11.80 -4.22 -14.56
C LEU A 217 -12.73 -3.00 -14.56
N ASP A 218 -13.89 -3.06 -13.87
CA ASP A 218 -14.78 -1.91 -13.70
C ASP A 218 -14.05 -0.73 -13.05
N PHE A 219 -13.18 -1.02 -12.06
CA PHE A 219 -12.44 0.04 -11.38
C PHE A 219 -11.47 0.76 -12.31
N ILE A 220 -10.69 0.04 -13.13
CA ILE A 220 -9.75 0.70 -14.05
C ILE A 220 -10.47 1.41 -15.20
N GLU A 221 -11.68 1.00 -15.57
CA GLU A 221 -12.55 1.77 -16.47
C GLU A 221 -13.08 3.04 -15.80
N TYR A 222 -13.30 2.97 -14.48
CA TYR A 222 -13.73 4.10 -13.69
C TYR A 222 -12.60 5.11 -13.42
N ILE A 223 -11.37 4.62 -13.14
CA ILE A 223 -10.15 5.43 -12.91
C ILE A 223 -8.98 4.83 -13.74
N PRO A 224 -8.85 5.20 -15.02
CA PRO A 224 -7.92 4.55 -15.95
C PRO A 224 -6.44 4.68 -15.63
N ASP A 225 -6.04 5.74 -14.88
CA ASP A 225 -4.64 6.00 -14.53
C ASP A 225 -4.14 5.19 -13.34
N TYR A 226 -5.02 4.43 -12.70
CA TYR A 226 -4.68 3.63 -11.52
C TYR A 226 -4.51 2.16 -11.88
N SER A 227 -3.76 1.48 -11.04
CA SER A 227 -3.80 0.02 -10.92
C SER A 227 -4.55 -0.37 -9.65
N ILE A 228 -5.17 -1.52 -9.69
CA ILE A 228 -5.89 -2.12 -8.55
C ILE A 228 -5.32 -3.50 -8.27
N THR A 229 -5.10 -3.80 -6.99
CA THR A 229 -4.59 -5.10 -6.55
C THR A 229 -5.53 -5.76 -5.56
N ALA A 230 -5.52 -7.08 -5.59
CA ALA A 230 -6.18 -7.94 -4.62
C ALA A 230 -5.33 -9.16 -4.33
N THR A 231 -5.52 -9.76 -3.15
CA THR A 231 -4.90 -11.04 -2.78
C THR A 231 -5.90 -11.90 -2.01
N ASN A 232 -5.83 -13.20 -2.20
CA ASN A 232 -6.55 -14.17 -1.37
C ASN A 232 -5.63 -14.92 -0.42
N ASN A 233 -4.36 -14.54 -0.33
CA ASN A 233 -3.41 -15.16 0.58
C ASN A 233 -3.70 -14.70 2.03
N PRO A 234 -4.11 -15.60 2.94
CA PRO A 234 -4.44 -15.25 4.31
C PRO A 234 -3.26 -14.70 5.11
N LEU A 235 -2.03 -14.93 4.67
CA LEU A 235 -0.83 -14.33 5.28
C LEU A 235 -0.74 -12.81 5.03
N PHE A 236 -1.46 -12.32 4.02
CA PHE A 236 -1.49 -10.91 3.66
C PHE A 236 -2.84 -10.24 4.00
N ILE A 237 -3.77 -10.98 4.62
CA ILE A 237 -5.09 -10.48 4.98
C ILE A 237 -5.15 -10.23 6.48
N ALA A 238 -5.10 -8.95 6.90
CA ALA A 238 -5.40 -8.58 8.28
C ALA A 238 -6.92 -8.55 8.54
N LYS A 239 -7.33 -8.61 9.81
CA LYS A 239 -8.73 -8.36 10.19
C LYS A 239 -9.11 -6.94 9.77
N ASN A 240 -10.21 -6.77 9.05
CA ASN A 240 -10.75 -5.49 8.53
C ASN A 240 -10.00 -4.91 7.31
N GLN A 241 -9.38 -5.75 6.49
CA GLN A 241 -8.72 -5.28 5.26
C GLN A 241 -9.72 -4.79 4.19
N PRO A 242 -9.29 -3.82 3.36
CA PRO A 242 -10.03 -3.45 2.15
C PRO A 242 -10.16 -4.65 1.21
N ALA A 243 -11.23 -4.66 0.42
CA ALA A 243 -11.39 -5.66 -0.63
C ALA A 243 -10.31 -5.52 -1.69
N PHE A 244 -9.93 -4.27 -1.99
CA PHE A 244 -8.90 -3.93 -2.97
C PHE A 244 -8.06 -2.75 -2.48
N VAL A 245 -6.81 -2.72 -2.97
CA VAL A 245 -5.91 -1.58 -2.83
C VAL A 245 -5.62 -1.04 -4.22
N ALA A 246 -5.81 0.26 -4.43
CA ALA A 246 -5.58 0.90 -5.71
C ALA A 246 -4.71 2.15 -5.56
N GLY A 247 -4.19 2.66 -6.68
CA GLY A 247 -3.34 3.85 -6.73
C GLY A 247 -2.46 3.88 -7.98
N ARG A 248 -1.58 4.88 -8.08
CA ARG A 248 -0.59 4.96 -9.16
C ARG A 248 0.56 4.00 -8.85
N PHE A 249 0.49 2.82 -9.44
CA PHE A 249 1.46 1.75 -9.23
C PHE A 249 1.74 1.00 -10.54
N THR A 250 2.98 0.64 -10.75
CA THR A 250 3.40 -0.25 -11.85
C THR A 250 4.14 -1.45 -11.26
N PRO A 251 3.64 -2.68 -11.51
CA PRO A 251 4.29 -3.89 -10.99
C PRO A 251 5.65 -4.10 -11.65
N THR A 252 6.73 -3.75 -10.95
CA THR A 252 8.10 -3.80 -11.49
C THR A 252 8.56 -5.22 -11.83
N ALA A 253 8.08 -6.23 -11.08
CA ALA A 253 8.37 -7.64 -11.37
C ALA A 253 7.91 -8.08 -12.76
N PHE A 254 6.99 -7.36 -13.37
CA PHE A 254 6.44 -7.63 -14.69
C PHE A 254 6.90 -6.61 -15.76
N THR A 255 7.84 -5.72 -15.44
CA THR A 255 8.39 -4.77 -16.41
C THR A 255 9.60 -5.30 -17.18
N VAL A 256 10.17 -6.41 -16.72
CA VAL A 256 11.25 -7.11 -17.40
C VAL A 256 10.76 -7.86 -18.62
N LYS A 257 11.70 -8.32 -19.46
CA LYS A 257 11.36 -9.18 -20.58
C LYS A 257 10.77 -10.50 -20.03
N PRO A 258 9.60 -10.96 -20.55
CA PRO A 258 9.03 -12.23 -20.15
C PRO A 258 9.98 -13.38 -20.50
N ASP A 259 9.95 -14.44 -19.68
CA ASP A 259 10.73 -15.65 -19.94
C ASP A 259 10.15 -16.40 -21.14
N PHE A 260 8.84 -16.40 -21.28
CA PHE A 260 8.14 -17.06 -22.37
C PHE A 260 6.92 -16.26 -22.80
N SER A 261 6.61 -16.29 -24.10
CA SER A 261 5.32 -15.93 -24.67
C SER A 261 4.57 -17.22 -24.95
N LEU A 262 3.32 -17.28 -24.54
CA LEU A 262 2.46 -18.45 -24.65
C LEU A 262 1.23 -18.09 -25.48
N GLU A 263 0.54 -19.08 -26.00
CA GLU A 263 -0.64 -18.93 -26.82
C GLU A 263 -1.79 -19.76 -26.26
N SER A 264 -3.01 -19.33 -26.50
CA SER A 264 -4.22 -20.10 -26.26
C SER A 264 -5.07 -20.14 -27.51
N LYS A 265 -5.50 -21.33 -27.89
CA LYS A 265 -6.44 -21.50 -29.03
C LYS A 265 -7.84 -21.00 -28.69
N ALA A 266 -8.23 -21.12 -27.42
CA ALA A 266 -9.54 -20.67 -26.95
C ALA A 266 -9.59 -19.13 -26.83
N TYR A 267 -8.42 -18.48 -26.62
CA TYR A 267 -8.30 -17.04 -26.38
C TYR A 267 -7.24 -16.40 -27.28
N PRO A 268 -7.42 -16.42 -28.63
CA PRO A 268 -6.39 -15.99 -29.58
C PRO A 268 -6.13 -14.48 -29.59
N ASP A 269 -7.02 -13.70 -28.99
CA ASP A 269 -6.92 -12.24 -28.82
C ASP A 269 -6.24 -11.81 -27.52
N VAL A 270 -5.79 -12.76 -26.70
CA VAL A 270 -5.06 -12.48 -25.45
C VAL A 270 -3.57 -12.77 -25.65
N GLU A 271 -2.74 -11.76 -25.46
CA GLU A 271 -1.30 -11.92 -25.33
C GLU A 271 -0.97 -12.48 -23.94
N ILE A 272 -0.29 -13.61 -23.88
CA ILE A 272 0.02 -14.33 -22.64
C ILE A 272 1.54 -14.35 -22.48
N SER A 273 2.02 -13.80 -21.36
CA SER A 273 3.45 -13.75 -21.01
C SER A 273 3.68 -14.40 -19.66
N LEU A 274 4.69 -15.26 -19.58
CA LEU A 274 5.10 -15.93 -18.36
C LEU A 274 6.36 -15.28 -17.79
N PHE A 275 6.33 -15.01 -16.51
CA PHE A 275 7.45 -14.44 -15.73
C PHE A 275 7.82 -15.42 -14.62
N HIS A 276 9.07 -15.87 -14.66
CA HIS A 276 9.57 -16.86 -13.70
C HIS A 276 10.99 -16.50 -13.21
N GLN A 277 11.23 -15.21 -12.95
CA GLN A 277 12.54 -14.73 -12.46
C GLN A 277 12.52 -14.43 -10.95
N ILE A 278 11.41 -13.88 -10.44
CA ILE A 278 11.24 -13.48 -9.04
C ILE A 278 10.06 -14.21 -8.41
N ASN A 279 8.97 -14.36 -9.16
CA ASN A 279 7.78 -15.09 -8.76
C ASN A 279 7.32 -15.99 -9.92
N SER A 280 6.33 -16.82 -9.69
CA SER A 280 5.63 -17.56 -10.74
C SER A 280 4.46 -16.70 -11.21
N GLY A 281 4.71 -15.88 -12.23
CA GLY A 281 3.79 -14.85 -12.68
C GLY A 281 3.28 -15.06 -14.12
N VAL A 282 2.04 -14.69 -14.35
CA VAL A 282 1.39 -14.68 -15.67
C VAL A 282 0.87 -13.29 -15.94
N ARG A 283 1.19 -12.72 -17.11
CA ARG A 283 0.58 -11.50 -17.63
C ARG A 283 -0.35 -11.83 -18.77
N LEU A 284 -1.54 -11.30 -18.72
CA LEU A 284 -2.55 -11.35 -19.75
C LEU A 284 -2.84 -9.94 -20.24
N GLN A 285 -2.84 -9.75 -21.56
CA GLN A 285 -3.14 -8.45 -22.16
C GLN A 285 -4.09 -8.61 -23.35
N SER A 286 -5.14 -7.79 -23.41
CA SER A 286 -6.09 -7.78 -24.53
C SER A 286 -6.81 -6.43 -24.64
N PHE A 287 -7.28 -6.10 -25.84
CA PHE A 287 -8.28 -5.04 -26.03
C PHE A 287 -9.70 -5.52 -25.70
N ASN A 288 -9.91 -6.84 -25.62
CA ASN A 288 -11.19 -7.44 -25.32
C ASN A 288 -11.29 -7.78 -23.84
N ARG A 289 -12.02 -6.95 -23.10
CA ARG A 289 -12.26 -7.11 -21.67
C ARG A 289 -12.83 -8.49 -21.31
N ASN A 290 -13.86 -8.94 -22.04
CA ASN A 290 -14.58 -10.15 -21.69
C ASN A 290 -13.71 -11.42 -21.85
N THR A 291 -12.89 -11.44 -22.91
CA THR A 291 -11.95 -12.55 -23.14
C THR A 291 -10.89 -12.58 -22.06
N LEU A 292 -10.37 -11.42 -21.69
CA LEU A 292 -9.36 -11.27 -20.65
C LEU A 292 -9.91 -11.71 -19.27
N GLU A 293 -11.09 -11.25 -18.91
CA GLU A 293 -11.79 -11.62 -17.67
C GLU A 293 -11.99 -13.12 -17.56
N ARG A 294 -12.50 -13.77 -18.63
CA ARG A 294 -12.74 -15.20 -18.64
C ARG A 294 -11.45 -16.01 -18.47
N LEU A 295 -10.40 -15.70 -19.24
CA LEU A 295 -9.13 -16.43 -19.13
C LEU A 295 -8.49 -16.22 -17.76
N SER A 296 -8.52 -14.99 -17.22
CA SER A 296 -8.01 -14.70 -15.88
C SER A 296 -8.73 -15.53 -14.81
N THR A 297 -10.05 -15.60 -14.89
CA THR A 297 -10.89 -16.38 -13.96
C THR A 297 -10.61 -17.86 -14.09
N GLU A 298 -10.47 -18.39 -15.31
CA GLU A 298 -10.11 -19.80 -15.54
C GLU A 298 -8.75 -20.15 -14.94
N ILE A 299 -7.72 -19.30 -15.13
CA ILE A 299 -6.39 -19.53 -14.54
C ILE A 299 -6.46 -19.52 -13.00
N LEU A 300 -7.17 -18.56 -12.40
CA LEU A 300 -7.30 -18.47 -10.94
C LEU A 300 -8.06 -19.65 -10.35
N THR A 301 -9.16 -20.06 -11.00
CA THR A 301 -9.96 -21.22 -10.59
C THR A 301 -9.16 -22.51 -10.73
N ALA A 302 -8.45 -22.70 -11.84
CA ALA A 302 -7.58 -23.86 -12.05
C ALA A 302 -6.46 -23.89 -11.00
N TRP A 303 -5.84 -22.72 -10.70
CA TRP A 303 -4.80 -22.61 -9.68
C TRP A 303 -5.31 -22.99 -8.29
N HIS A 304 -6.46 -22.48 -7.90
CA HIS A 304 -7.05 -22.79 -6.60
C HIS A 304 -7.25 -24.31 -6.40
N ASN A 305 -7.62 -25.03 -7.46
CA ASN A 305 -7.88 -26.47 -7.44
C ASN A 305 -6.66 -27.32 -7.82
N TYR A 306 -5.55 -26.69 -8.22
CA TYR A 306 -4.39 -27.43 -8.73
C TYR A 306 -3.72 -28.28 -7.66
N GLN A 307 -3.43 -29.54 -8.01
CA GLN A 307 -2.74 -30.50 -7.16
C GLN A 307 -1.53 -31.04 -7.90
N ASP A 308 -0.38 -31.04 -7.24
CA ASP A 308 0.84 -31.66 -7.73
C ASP A 308 1.67 -32.16 -6.55
N GLN A 309 1.63 -33.46 -6.34
CA GLN A 309 2.35 -34.12 -5.24
C GLN A 309 3.87 -33.99 -5.38
N ASN A 310 4.40 -33.88 -6.59
CA ASN A 310 5.85 -33.78 -6.82
C ASN A 310 6.43 -32.49 -6.28
N ILE A 311 5.62 -31.41 -6.24
CA ILE A 311 6.03 -30.11 -5.70
C ILE A 311 5.30 -29.77 -4.37
N GLY A 312 4.62 -30.77 -3.80
CA GLY A 312 3.97 -30.64 -2.49
C GLY A 312 2.69 -29.79 -2.48
N LEU A 313 2.04 -29.59 -3.62
CA LEU A 313 0.76 -28.88 -3.71
C LEU A 313 -0.40 -29.87 -3.55
N THR A 314 -1.21 -29.65 -2.53
CA THR A 314 -2.32 -30.56 -2.17
C THR A 314 -3.70 -30.05 -2.58
N GLY A 315 -3.79 -28.83 -3.17
CA GLY A 315 -5.06 -28.21 -3.54
C GLY A 315 -5.94 -27.87 -2.35
N VAL A 316 -7.25 -27.88 -2.56
CA VAL A 316 -8.24 -27.65 -1.49
C VAL A 316 -8.32 -28.89 -0.61
N GLN A 317 -8.03 -28.74 0.69
CA GLN A 317 -8.25 -29.80 1.66
C GLN A 317 -9.71 -29.80 2.16
N GLY A 318 -10.16 -30.90 2.78
CA GLY A 318 -11.56 -31.11 3.15
C GLY A 318 -12.17 -30.11 4.15
N ASP A 319 -11.38 -29.23 4.75
CA ASP A 319 -11.80 -28.09 5.57
C ASP A 319 -12.07 -26.79 4.76
N GLY A 320 -11.93 -26.86 3.43
CA GLY A 320 -12.10 -25.70 2.53
C GLY A 320 -10.93 -24.71 2.54
N ALA A 321 -9.89 -24.96 3.34
CA ALA A 321 -8.69 -24.12 3.35
C ALA A 321 -7.78 -24.51 2.20
N GLY A 322 -7.86 -23.79 1.08
CA GLY A 322 -6.92 -23.94 -0.04
C GLY A 322 -5.48 -23.64 0.41
N GLN A 323 -4.52 -24.32 -0.22
CA GLN A 323 -3.09 -24.03 -0.04
C GLN A 323 -2.52 -23.18 -1.18
N ASN A 324 -3.27 -23.01 -2.25
CA ASN A 324 -2.89 -22.26 -3.43
C ASN A 324 -3.56 -20.90 -3.42
N PHE A 325 -2.74 -19.86 -3.44
CA PHE A 325 -3.18 -18.48 -3.37
C PHE A 325 -2.65 -17.70 -4.58
N ALA A 326 -3.25 -16.56 -4.85
CA ALA A 326 -2.76 -15.66 -5.87
C ALA A 326 -2.88 -14.20 -5.40
N SER A 327 -2.05 -13.35 -5.96
CA SER A 327 -2.25 -11.91 -5.95
C SER A 327 -2.41 -11.42 -7.37
N VAL A 328 -3.33 -10.49 -7.59
CA VAL A 328 -3.66 -9.98 -8.91
C VAL A 328 -3.50 -8.47 -8.92
N CYS A 329 -2.95 -7.95 -10.02
CA CYS A 329 -2.90 -6.53 -10.32
C CYS A 329 -3.56 -6.29 -11.69
N VAL A 330 -4.57 -5.42 -11.72
CA VAL A 330 -5.26 -5.03 -12.95
C VAL A 330 -5.01 -3.56 -13.24
N ARG A 331 -4.71 -3.24 -14.49
CA ARG A 331 -4.43 -1.88 -14.96
C ARG A 331 -4.60 -1.77 -16.47
N TYR A 332 -4.57 -0.55 -16.98
CA TYR A 332 -4.32 -0.33 -18.41
C TYR A 332 -2.84 -0.33 -18.73
N THR A 333 -2.50 -0.78 -19.94
CA THR A 333 -1.19 -0.55 -20.55
C THR A 333 -1.14 0.82 -21.21
N LYS A 334 0.06 1.28 -21.55
CA LYS A 334 0.24 2.57 -22.24
C LYS A 334 -0.44 2.64 -23.60
N ASP A 335 -0.62 1.50 -24.26
CA ASP A 335 -1.32 1.36 -25.55
C ASP A 335 -2.83 1.11 -25.39
N GLY A 336 -3.36 1.20 -24.18
CA GLY A 336 -4.79 1.16 -23.89
C GLY A 336 -5.39 -0.25 -23.79
N ARG A 337 -4.57 -1.30 -23.73
CA ARG A 337 -5.05 -2.67 -23.46
C ARG A 337 -5.33 -2.85 -21.99
N TYR A 338 -6.31 -3.68 -21.67
CA TYR A 338 -6.44 -4.26 -20.33
C TYR A 338 -5.26 -5.18 -20.06
N CYS A 339 -4.75 -5.14 -18.85
CA CYS A 339 -3.63 -5.95 -18.38
C CYS A 339 -3.95 -6.53 -17.01
N VAL A 340 -3.84 -7.85 -16.91
CA VAL A 340 -3.98 -8.61 -15.66
C VAL A 340 -2.65 -9.31 -15.38
N ASP A 341 -2.00 -8.93 -14.31
CA ASP A 341 -0.80 -9.57 -13.78
C ASP A 341 -1.19 -10.47 -12.60
N ILE A 342 -0.95 -11.77 -12.72
CA ILE A 342 -1.27 -12.78 -11.71
C ILE A 342 0.04 -13.32 -11.14
N ALA A 343 0.25 -13.20 -9.84
CA ALA A 343 1.37 -13.81 -9.12
C ALA A 343 0.85 -14.99 -8.29
N LEU A 344 1.29 -16.20 -8.63
CA LEU A 344 0.90 -17.43 -7.97
C LEU A 344 1.73 -17.66 -6.71
N THR A 345 1.09 -18.05 -5.62
CA THR A 345 1.72 -18.38 -4.35
C THR A 345 1.11 -19.62 -3.73
N CYS A 346 1.82 -20.23 -2.78
CA CYS A 346 1.30 -21.36 -2.01
C CYS A 346 1.70 -21.22 -0.54
N LYS A 347 1.00 -21.96 0.33
CA LYS A 347 1.34 -22.08 1.74
C LYS A 347 2.58 -22.96 1.88
N LYS A 348 3.75 -22.40 1.71
CA LYS A 348 5.01 -23.04 2.12
C LYS A 348 5.37 -22.59 3.52
N SER A 349 5.93 -23.48 4.33
CA SER A 349 6.53 -23.10 5.60
C SER A 349 7.60 -22.04 5.34
N VAL A 350 7.54 -20.91 6.07
CA VAL A 350 8.61 -19.92 6.01
C VAL A 350 9.88 -20.61 6.52
N PRO A 351 11.00 -20.60 5.76
CA PRO A 351 12.25 -21.16 6.25
C PRO A 351 12.64 -20.53 7.59
N ASP A 352 13.13 -21.32 8.52
CA ASP A 352 13.72 -20.80 9.76
C ASP A 352 14.93 -19.91 9.40
N GLY A 353 15.20 -18.88 10.23
CA GLY A 353 16.33 -18.00 10.04
C GLY A 353 15.99 -16.63 9.46
N PHE A 354 16.75 -16.18 8.46
CA PHE A 354 16.67 -14.83 7.88
C PHE A 354 15.27 -14.42 7.41
N GLY A 355 14.48 -15.37 6.86
CA GLY A 355 13.10 -15.12 6.47
C GLY A 355 12.22 -14.66 7.63
N LYS A 356 12.43 -15.22 8.83
CA LYS A 356 11.70 -14.86 10.05
C LYS A 356 12.11 -13.49 10.59
N ALA A 357 13.40 -13.19 10.55
CA ALA A 357 13.90 -11.86 10.91
C ALA A 357 13.39 -10.80 9.94
N PHE A 358 13.39 -11.12 8.66
CA PHE A 358 12.93 -10.23 7.62
C PHE A 358 11.42 -9.93 7.73
N SER A 359 10.59 -10.93 8.07
CA SER A 359 9.15 -10.74 8.32
C SER A 359 8.88 -9.84 9.54
N ASN A 360 9.76 -9.85 10.55
CA ASN A 360 9.62 -8.96 11.70
C ASN A 360 9.90 -7.47 11.37
N PHE A 361 10.62 -7.19 10.29
CA PHE A 361 11.01 -5.83 9.88
C PHE A 361 10.28 -5.31 8.64
N ALA A 362 9.94 -6.18 7.72
CA ALA A 362 9.23 -5.81 6.49
C ALA A 362 7.70 -5.85 6.66
N GLY A 363 7.23 -6.21 7.87
CA GLY A 363 5.91 -6.81 7.96
C GLY A 363 5.89 -8.12 7.18
N ASP A 364 4.81 -8.82 7.12
CA ASP A 364 4.66 -9.87 6.11
C ASP A 364 4.83 -9.19 4.74
N LEU A 365 5.84 -9.62 3.98
CA LEU A 365 6.05 -9.13 2.61
C LEU A 365 4.68 -9.08 1.93
N GLY A 366 4.08 -7.89 1.84
CA GLY A 366 2.72 -7.70 1.37
C GLY A 366 2.54 -8.21 -0.05
N SER A 367 1.32 -8.23 -0.54
CA SER A 367 1.03 -8.60 -1.92
C SER A 367 1.86 -7.80 -2.94
N GLU A 368 2.27 -6.58 -2.57
CA GLU A 368 3.12 -5.68 -3.35
C GLU A 368 4.50 -6.26 -3.64
N ALA A 369 5.06 -7.04 -2.71
CA ALA A 369 6.35 -7.70 -2.91
C ALA A 369 6.33 -8.70 -4.07
N LEU A 370 5.19 -9.36 -4.30
CA LEU A 370 5.00 -10.27 -5.44
C LEU A 370 4.99 -9.52 -6.77
N PHE A 371 4.67 -8.23 -6.74
CA PHE A 371 4.73 -7.34 -7.89
C PHE A 371 6.05 -6.56 -7.98
N GLY A 372 7.02 -6.88 -7.12
CA GLY A 372 8.37 -6.33 -7.15
C GLY A 372 8.57 -5.07 -6.31
N MET A 373 7.62 -4.68 -5.47
CA MET A 373 7.77 -3.55 -4.56
C MET A 373 7.80 -4.01 -3.10
N VAL A 374 8.88 -3.72 -2.40
CA VAL A 374 9.08 -4.06 -0.99
C VAL A 374 9.19 -2.78 -0.17
N ILE A 375 8.38 -2.68 0.86
CA ILE A 375 8.36 -1.55 1.76
C ILE A 375 9.02 -1.96 3.08
N LEU A 376 10.03 -1.20 3.47
CA LEU A 376 10.76 -1.40 4.72
C LEU A 376 10.48 -0.25 5.67
N THR A 377 10.29 -0.55 6.95
CA THR A 377 10.06 0.47 7.98
C THR A 377 11.34 1.21 8.35
N GLU A 378 11.22 2.36 9.03
CA GLU A 378 12.37 3.14 9.51
C GLU A 378 13.25 2.35 10.49
N LYS A 379 12.68 1.50 11.31
CA LYS A 379 13.43 0.57 12.18
C LYS A 379 14.46 -0.23 11.39
N PHE A 380 14.17 -0.47 10.11
CA PHE A 380 15.09 -1.14 9.22
C PHE A 380 16.33 -0.29 8.88
N ASN A 381 16.20 1.03 8.77
CA ASN A 381 17.34 1.91 8.60
C ASN A 381 18.32 1.83 9.78
N ASP A 382 17.80 1.71 10.99
CA ASP A 382 18.64 1.57 12.19
C ASP A 382 19.32 0.20 12.24
N VAL A 383 18.63 -0.85 11.80
CA VAL A 383 19.24 -2.17 11.58
C VAL A 383 20.38 -2.09 10.56
N LEU A 384 20.15 -1.43 9.41
CA LEU A 384 21.20 -1.26 8.39
C LEU A 384 22.40 -0.47 8.91
N LYS A 385 22.18 0.60 9.66
CA LYS A 385 23.24 1.37 10.31
C LYS A 385 24.05 0.52 11.28
N MET A 386 23.35 -0.28 12.10
CA MET A 386 23.98 -1.15 13.10
C MET A 386 24.79 -2.27 12.43
N ILE A 387 24.24 -2.94 11.41
CA ILE A 387 24.98 -3.94 10.62
C ILE A 387 26.21 -3.30 9.99
N SER A 388 26.08 -2.12 9.40
CA SER A 388 27.22 -1.38 8.82
C SER A 388 28.29 -1.06 9.87
N ALA A 389 27.90 -0.69 11.08
CA ALA A 389 28.83 -0.44 12.18
C ALA A 389 29.58 -1.71 12.64
N VAL A 390 28.91 -2.87 12.66
CA VAL A 390 29.55 -4.16 12.91
C VAL A 390 30.52 -4.53 11.79
N LEU A 391 30.09 -4.41 10.52
CA LEU A 391 30.91 -4.71 9.35
C LEU A 391 32.16 -3.81 9.25
N THR A 392 32.12 -2.61 9.84
CA THR A 392 33.27 -1.68 9.91
C THR A 392 34.03 -1.77 11.24
N LYS A 393 33.71 -2.73 12.11
CA LYS A 393 34.28 -2.92 13.45
C LYS A 393 34.13 -1.71 14.39
N LYS A 394 33.17 -0.84 14.14
CA LYS A 394 32.79 0.24 15.07
C LYS A 394 32.04 -0.32 16.28
N ILE A 395 31.32 -1.42 16.08
CA ILE A 395 30.66 -2.20 17.11
C ILE A 395 31.23 -3.63 17.07
N PRO A 396 31.63 -4.22 18.20
CA PRO A 396 32.10 -5.61 18.23
C PRO A 396 30.93 -6.55 17.92
N LEU A 397 31.22 -7.62 17.16
CA LEU A 397 30.28 -8.69 16.93
C LEU A 397 30.24 -9.59 18.19
N ASP A 398 29.15 -9.56 18.89
CA ASP A 398 28.90 -10.45 20.04
C ASP A 398 27.42 -10.91 20.10
N ASN A 399 27.16 -11.95 20.88
CA ASN A 399 25.84 -12.57 20.97
C ASN A 399 24.77 -11.65 21.58
N SER A 400 25.14 -10.58 22.26
CA SER A 400 24.17 -9.63 22.84
C SER A 400 23.39 -8.87 21.78
N LEU A 401 23.95 -8.73 20.57
CA LEU A 401 23.32 -8.08 19.43
C LEU A 401 22.12 -8.87 18.87
N PHE A 402 22.02 -10.16 19.17
CA PHE A 402 21.03 -11.09 18.57
C PHE A 402 20.01 -11.62 19.57
N THR A 403 20.01 -11.14 20.82
CA THR A 403 19.00 -11.54 21.79
C THR A 403 17.62 -11.03 21.43
N GLU A 404 16.55 -11.65 21.93
CA GLU A 404 15.15 -11.42 21.54
C GLU A 404 14.70 -9.94 21.55
N ARG A 405 15.36 -9.09 22.35
CA ARG A 405 15.06 -7.64 22.42
C ARG A 405 16.12 -6.77 21.74
N ALA A 406 17.13 -7.39 21.16
CA ALA A 406 18.22 -6.65 20.53
C ALA A 406 17.83 -6.20 19.10
N PRO A 407 18.36 -5.07 18.61
CA PRO A 407 18.04 -4.55 17.28
C PRO A 407 18.36 -5.48 16.12
N LEU A 408 19.34 -6.40 16.28
CA LEU A 408 19.72 -7.36 15.26
C LEU A 408 19.13 -8.76 15.48
N TYR A 409 18.11 -8.88 16.33
CA TYR A 409 17.45 -10.17 16.54
C TYR A 409 17.01 -10.80 15.22
N GLY A 410 17.46 -12.02 14.97
CA GLY A 410 17.16 -12.79 13.75
C GLY A 410 18.06 -12.46 12.54
N PHE A 411 18.99 -11.49 12.63
CA PHE A 411 19.95 -11.18 11.55
C PHE A 411 21.30 -11.86 11.68
N GLU A 412 21.46 -12.75 12.67
CA GLU A 412 22.72 -13.41 12.96
C GLU A 412 23.30 -14.17 11.77
N GLU A 413 22.50 -15.06 11.16
CA GLU A 413 22.93 -15.85 10.00
C GLU A 413 23.29 -14.96 8.80
N PHE A 414 22.46 -13.93 8.54
CA PHE A 414 22.69 -12.98 7.47
C PHE A 414 24.00 -12.21 7.64
N LEU A 415 24.25 -11.69 8.85
CA LEU A 415 25.45 -10.94 9.14
C LEU A 415 26.70 -11.82 9.10
N ASN A 416 26.63 -13.02 9.69
CA ASN A 416 27.72 -14.00 9.65
C ASN A 416 28.01 -14.45 8.22
N GLY A 417 27.00 -14.62 7.36
CA GLY A 417 27.18 -14.91 5.93
C GLY A 417 27.94 -13.79 5.20
N ILE A 418 27.54 -12.51 5.40
CA ILE A 418 28.27 -11.38 4.82
C ILE A 418 29.73 -11.34 5.28
N ILE A 419 29.98 -11.56 6.56
CA ILE A 419 31.36 -11.55 7.12
C ILE A 419 32.18 -12.71 6.55
N ALA A 420 31.58 -13.89 6.40
CA ALA A 420 32.25 -15.06 5.83
C ALA A 420 32.63 -14.84 4.35
N ASP A 421 31.71 -14.24 3.57
CA ASP A 421 31.90 -14.07 2.13
C ASP A 421 32.78 -12.86 1.78
N LEU A 422 32.64 -11.76 2.50
CA LEU A 422 33.22 -10.46 2.15
C LEU A 422 34.21 -9.91 3.20
N GLY A 423 34.22 -10.47 4.40
CA GLY A 423 35.06 -9.99 5.51
C GLY A 423 34.55 -8.65 6.09
N TYR A 424 35.44 -7.99 6.84
CA TYR A 424 35.19 -6.66 7.40
C TYR A 424 35.68 -5.56 6.48
N PHE A 425 35.02 -4.43 6.52
CA PHE A 425 35.33 -3.28 5.66
C PHE A 425 36.09 -2.20 6.43
N LYS A 426 37.01 -1.52 5.77
CA LYS A 426 37.66 -0.31 6.30
C LYS A 426 36.88 0.96 5.98
N ASP A 427 36.08 0.92 4.91
CA ASP A 427 35.32 2.04 4.38
C ASP A 427 33.83 1.80 4.61
N GLU A 428 33.17 2.77 5.25
CA GLU A 428 31.75 2.66 5.62
C GLU A 428 30.84 2.70 4.38
N GLN A 429 31.19 3.53 3.38
CA GLN A 429 30.39 3.62 2.16
C GLN A 429 30.43 2.29 1.39
N LYS A 430 31.60 1.65 1.36
CA LYS A 430 31.77 0.33 0.74
C LYS A 430 30.96 -0.73 1.51
N ALA A 431 31.00 -0.70 2.84
CA ALA A 431 30.20 -1.59 3.68
C ALA A 431 28.70 -1.42 3.40
N GLN A 432 28.20 -0.18 3.36
CA GLN A 432 26.80 0.12 3.08
C GLN A 432 26.38 -0.34 1.68
N ASN A 433 27.21 -0.14 0.65
CA ASN A 433 26.88 -0.58 -0.71
C ASN A 433 26.82 -2.10 -0.81
N GLN A 434 27.75 -2.82 -0.20
CA GLN A 434 27.72 -4.29 -0.16
C GLN A 434 26.54 -4.82 0.65
N LEU A 435 26.22 -4.17 1.78
CA LEU A 435 25.05 -4.50 2.58
C LEU A 435 23.76 -4.33 1.77
N LYS A 436 23.61 -3.23 1.03
CA LYS A 436 22.44 -3.03 0.14
C LYS A 436 22.33 -4.14 -0.91
N THR A 437 23.44 -4.54 -1.50
CA THR A 437 23.46 -5.65 -2.48
C THR A 437 23.04 -6.96 -1.84
N ALA A 438 23.63 -7.31 -0.70
CA ALA A 438 23.29 -8.53 0.04
C ALA A 438 21.83 -8.56 0.49
N MET A 439 21.31 -7.43 0.99
CA MET A 439 19.90 -7.28 1.37
C MET A 439 18.96 -7.46 0.18
N THR A 440 19.27 -6.84 -0.95
CA THR A 440 18.48 -7.00 -2.17
C THR A 440 18.43 -8.47 -2.62
N ALA A 441 19.56 -9.17 -2.56
CA ALA A 441 19.63 -10.60 -2.90
C ALA A 441 18.77 -11.44 -1.93
N ALA A 442 18.83 -11.14 -0.65
CA ALA A 442 18.04 -11.83 0.37
C ALA A 442 16.53 -11.60 0.21
N ILE A 443 16.11 -10.37 -0.11
CA ILE A 443 14.71 -10.04 -0.41
C ILE A 443 14.23 -10.80 -1.65
N LYS A 444 15.01 -10.79 -2.72
CA LYS A 444 14.67 -11.57 -3.93
C LYS A 444 14.50 -13.04 -3.62
N ARG A 445 15.39 -13.62 -2.78
CA ARG A 445 15.26 -15.01 -2.34
C ARG A 445 13.99 -15.24 -1.54
N ALA A 446 13.66 -14.36 -0.58
CA ALA A 446 12.44 -14.47 0.22
C ALA A 446 11.15 -14.41 -0.63
N ILE A 447 11.15 -13.62 -1.71
CA ILE A 447 10.03 -13.60 -2.67
C ILE A 447 9.97 -14.92 -3.45
N LYS A 448 11.13 -15.42 -3.94
CA LYS A 448 11.22 -16.68 -4.66
C LYS A 448 10.75 -17.87 -3.82
N ASP A 449 11.09 -17.88 -2.54
CA ASP A 449 10.71 -18.95 -1.60
C ASP A 449 9.18 -19.06 -1.41
N LYS A 450 8.42 -18.00 -1.72
CA LYS A 450 6.95 -18.00 -1.73
C LYS A 450 6.35 -18.53 -3.05
N SER A 451 7.18 -18.70 -4.09
CA SER A 451 6.74 -19.22 -5.38
C SER A 451 6.42 -20.72 -5.30
N PRO A 452 5.32 -21.19 -5.91
CA PRO A 452 4.97 -22.60 -5.91
C PRO A 452 5.95 -23.45 -6.73
N PHE A 453 6.49 -22.92 -7.82
CA PHE A 453 7.38 -23.61 -8.74
C PHE A 453 8.82 -23.19 -8.49
N SER A 454 9.77 -24.14 -8.53
CA SER A 454 11.20 -23.84 -8.45
C SER A 454 11.69 -23.07 -9.67
N PHE A 455 12.82 -22.33 -9.52
CA PHE A 455 13.37 -21.47 -10.59
C PHE A 455 14.43 -22.21 -11.42
N ASP A 456 14.22 -23.49 -11.67
CA ASP A 456 14.99 -24.36 -12.52
C ASP A 456 14.14 -24.86 -13.71
N ASP A 457 14.71 -25.73 -14.54
CA ASP A 457 14.02 -26.27 -15.72
C ASP A 457 12.81 -27.13 -15.36
N ASP A 458 12.86 -27.84 -14.23
CA ASP A 458 11.77 -28.71 -13.77
C ASP A 458 10.61 -27.86 -13.23
N GLY A 459 10.88 -26.82 -12.45
CA GLY A 459 9.85 -25.90 -12.01
C GLY A 459 9.22 -25.11 -13.15
N THR A 460 10.03 -24.68 -14.11
CA THR A 460 9.53 -24.03 -15.34
C THR A 460 8.62 -24.99 -16.14
N ARG A 461 9.01 -26.25 -16.24
CA ARG A 461 8.18 -27.27 -16.88
C ARG A 461 6.87 -27.50 -16.14
N SER A 462 6.90 -27.63 -14.82
CA SER A 462 5.73 -27.80 -13.97
C SER A 462 4.78 -26.61 -14.09
N PHE A 463 5.31 -25.39 -14.16
CA PHE A 463 4.50 -24.18 -14.35
C PHE A 463 3.79 -24.18 -15.72
N LYS A 464 4.48 -24.58 -16.79
CA LYS A 464 3.87 -24.73 -18.12
C LYS A 464 2.81 -25.84 -18.14
N ILE A 465 3.05 -26.96 -17.44
CA ILE A 465 2.07 -28.04 -17.30
C ILE A 465 0.80 -27.52 -16.62
N PHE A 466 0.94 -26.77 -15.54
CA PHE A 466 -0.21 -26.13 -14.90
C PHE A 466 -0.99 -25.26 -15.90
N LEU A 467 -0.33 -24.35 -16.61
CA LEU A 467 -1.00 -23.46 -17.58
C LEU A 467 -1.66 -24.23 -18.72
N SER A 468 -1.11 -25.39 -19.10
CA SER A 468 -1.73 -26.23 -20.14
C SER A 468 -3.08 -26.83 -19.73
N THR A 469 -3.40 -26.84 -18.43
CA THR A 469 -4.72 -27.27 -17.93
C THR A 469 -5.85 -26.30 -18.29
N VAL A 470 -5.50 -25.07 -18.63
CA VAL A 470 -6.41 -24.00 -19.09
C VAL A 470 -6.16 -23.61 -20.56
N ASP A 471 -5.71 -24.56 -21.39
CA ASP A 471 -5.40 -24.39 -22.82
C ASP A 471 -4.39 -23.25 -23.14
N VAL A 472 -3.48 -22.96 -22.23
CA VAL A 472 -2.36 -22.04 -22.44
C VAL A 472 -1.08 -22.85 -22.65
N LYS A 473 -0.43 -22.66 -23.81
CA LYS A 473 0.74 -23.46 -24.26
C LYS A 473 1.87 -22.60 -24.78
#